data_b032e5ad2eed0fa0bd9aee2defd3da58
#
_entry.id   b032e5ad2eed0fa0bd9aee2defd3da58
#
_cell.length_a   1.000
_cell.length_b   1.000
_cell.length_c   1.000
_cell.angle_alpha   90.00
_cell.angle_beta   90.00
_cell.angle_gamma   90.00
#
_symmetry.space_group_name_H-M   'P 1'
#
loop_
_entity.id
_entity.type
_entity.pdbx_description
1 polymer ?
#
loop_
_entity_poly.entity_id
_entity_poly.type
_entity_poly.pdbx_seq_one_letter_code
_entity_poly.pdbx_strand_id
1 'polypeptide(L)'
;MSVSLIRDLFDRGVRVAACEKASIETPVGFASRGAAQCVRLPDEEYEAALLALCREVLEIEGEKPVLLPVGAKTLAMVSRSRDAFSAVAGLCAATPSQLALFNDKAAVSALAKTLGVPVPESFERQPEEADEPFFYRVPLPCAVKPHCGEKVGLKARERYVIAENTADYMAKYSAMARYDADPIVQEKVVGPGEGVNLLLDEQSRLICAFCHRRLREYPASGGPSTCCVSFYDAGMIDQAYRLLASFGFVGM
;
A
#
# COMPACT_ATOMS: atom_id res chain seq x y z
N MET A 1 -1.22 3.74 12.55
CA MET A 1 -2.36 2.95 12.03
C MET A 1 -2.86 1.94 13.05
N SER A 2 -2.05 1.01 13.58
CA SER A 2 -2.49 0.00 14.55
C SER A 2 -3.24 0.57 15.78
N VAL A 3 -2.72 1.64 16.41
CA VAL A 3 -3.36 2.25 17.59
C VAL A 3 -4.77 2.76 17.31
N SER A 4 -4.98 3.43 16.18
CA SER A 4 -6.31 3.94 15.82
C SER A 4 -7.30 2.81 15.57
N LEU A 5 -6.87 1.76 14.87
CA LEU A 5 -7.66 0.57 14.61
C LEU A 5 -8.04 -0.15 15.92
N ILE A 6 -7.06 -0.36 16.82
CA ILE A 6 -7.31 -1.01 18.12
C ILE A 6 -8.32 -0.21 18.94
N ARG A 7 -8.20 1.12 18.96
CA ARG A 7 -9.14 1.99 19.69
C ARG A 7 -10.55 1.92 19.12
N ASP A 8 -10.70 2.03 17.80
CA ASP A 8 -12.03 1.98 17.18
C ASP A 8 -12.72 0.64 17.40
N LEU A 9 -11.99 -0.47 17.31
CA LEU A 9 -12.50 -1.80 17.62
C LEU A 9 -12.89 -1.94 19.09
N PHE A 10 -12.05 -1.44 20.01
CA PHE A 10 -12.32 -1.45 21.44
C PHE A 10 -13.59 -0.64 21.79
N ASP A 11 -13.74 0.56 21.22
CA ASP A 11 -14.91 1.42 21.44
C ASP A 11 -16.20 0.78 20.91
N ARG A 12 -16.09 -0.20 20.01
CA ARG A 12 -17.19 -1.03 19.50
C ARG A 12 -17.39 -2.34 20.26
N GLY A 13 -16.67 -2.57 21.35
CA GLY A 13 -16.75 -3.77 22.17
C GLY A 13 -16.05 -5.00 21.58
N VAL A 14 -15.19 -4.81 20.55
CA VAL A 14 -14.43 -5.92 19.95
C VAL A 14 -13.16 -6.16 20.78
N ARG A 15 -12.92 -7.41 21.18
CA ARG A 15 -11.68 -7.83 21.84
C ARG A 15 -10.55 -7.87 20.81
N VAL A 16 -9.42 -7.23 21.13
CA VAL A 16 -8.27 -7.13 20.23
C VAL A 16 -7.02 -7.72 20.88
N ALA A 17 -6.40 -8.70 20.24
CA ALA A 17 -5.03 -9.11 20.51
C ALA A 17 -4.07 -8.38 19.57
N ALA A 18 -3.16 -7.60 20.12
CA ALA A 18 -2.10 -6.93 19.37
C ALA A 18 -0.85 -7.81 19.35
N CYS A 19 -0.34 -8.11 18.15
CA CYS A 19 0.84 -8.96 17.96
C CYS A 19 1.97 -8.17 17.29
N GLU A 20 3.20 -8.38 17.75
CA GLU A 20 4.37 -7.79 17.13
C GLU A 20 5.61 -8.68 17.32
N LYS A 21 6.60 -8.52 16.48
CA LYS A 21 7.88 -9.21 16.57
C LYS A 21 8.61 -8.91 17.86
N ALA A 22 9.29 -9.91 18.42
CA ALA A 22 10.02 -9.78 19.68
C ALA A 22 11.14 -8.74 19.60
N SER A 23 11.77 -8.56 18.44
CA SER A 23 12.83 -7.56 18.20
C SER A 23 12.34 -6.11 18.25
N ILE A 24 11.04 -5.85 18.16
CA ILE A 24 10.51 -4.50 18.27
C ILE A 24 10.39 -4.12 19.75
N GLU A 25 11.30 -3.30 20.25
CA GLU A 25 11.36 -2.92 21.68
C GLU A 25 10.09 -2.23 22.17
N THR A 26 9.56 -1.27 21.38
CA THR A 26 8.40 -0.47 21.75
C THR A 26 7.31 -0.56 20.67
N PRO A 27 6.52 -1.66 20.64
CA PRO A 27 5.41 -1.79 19.70
C PRO A 27 4.33 -0.75 20.01
N VAL A 28 4.06 0.12 19.05
CA VAL A 28 3.11 1.25 19.23
C VAL A 28 1.71 0.75 19.56
N GLY A 29 1.29 -0.38 18.98
CA GLY A 29 -0.01 -1.01 19.26
C GLY A 29 -0.18 -1.44 20.71
N PHE A 30 0.91 -1.85 21.39
CA PHE A 30 0.87 -2.31 22.78
C PHE A 30 0.62 -1.18 23.78
N ALA A 31 0.87 0.07 23.39
CA ALA A 31 0.56 1.24 24.20
C ALA A 31 -0.94 1.59 24.21
N SER A 32 -1.76 0.90 23.44
CA SER A 32 -3.20 1.13 23.40
C SER A 32 -3.89 0.40 24.53
N ARG A 33 -4.65 1.13 25.36
CA ARG A 33 -5.52 0.54 26.39
C ARG A 33 -6.64 -0.36 25.83
N GLY A 34 -6.89 -0.28 24.52
CA GLY A 34 -7.88 -1.12 23.84
C GLY A 34 -7.33 -2.49 23.42
N ALA A 35 -6.02 -2.74 23.56
CA ALA A 35 -5.45 -4.06 23.36
C ALA A 35 -5.72 -4.93 24.61
N ALA A 36 -6.62 -5.90 24.48
CA ALA A 36 -6.94 -6.84 25.56
C ALA A 36 -5.76 -7.80 25.83
N GLN A 37 -4.98 -8.10 24.81
CA GLN A 37 -3.77 -8.92 24.89
C GLN A 37 -2.65 -8.32 24.01
N CYS A 38 -1.41 -8.37 24.50
CA CYS A 38 -0.22 -7.97 23.77
C CYS A 38 0.73 -9.15 23.67
N VAL A 39 0.98 -9.63 22.45
CA VAL A 39 1.75 -10.86 22.22
C VAL A 39 3.01 -10.55 21.43
N ARG A 40 4.18 -10.92 21.98
CA ARG A 40 5.45 -10.87 21.26
C ARG A 40 5.69 -12.21 20.62
N LEU A 41 5.90 -12.21 19.30
CA LEU A 41 6.15 -13.41 18.52
C LEU A 41 7.64 -13.48 18.11
N PRO A 42 8.26 -14.65 18.08
CA PRO A 42 9.65 -14.81 17.68
C PRO A 42 9.85 -14.35 16.23
N ASP A 43 10.97 -13.71 15.96
CA ASP A 43 11.25 -13.11 14.64
C ASP A 43 11.45 -14.16 13.55
N GLU A 44 12.21 -15.20 13.84
CA GLU A 44 12.57 -16.25 12.86
C GLU A 44 11.39 -17.17 12.53
N GLU A 45 10.53 -17.44 13.52
CA GLU A 45 9.35 -18.30 13.39
C GLU A 45 8.04 -17.50 13.40
N TYR A 46 8.08 -16.24 13.00
CA TYR A 46 6.95 -15.33 13.14
C TYR A 46 5.66 -15.86 12.50
N GLU A 47 5.75 -16.45 11.32
CA GLU A 47 4.60 -17.02 10.61
C GLU A 47 3.98 -18.19 11.37
N ALA A 48 4.81 -19.15 11.79
CA ALA A 48 4.36 -20.32 12.55
C ALA A 48 3.76 -19.93 13.90
N ALA A 49 4.39 -18.98 14.59
CA ALA A 49 3.92 -18.47 15.87
C ALA A 49 2.59 -17.70 15.73
N LEU A 50 2.42 -16.92 14.66
CA LEU A 50 1.16 -16.23 14.38
C LEU A 50 0.03 -17.22 14.05
N LEU A 51 0.31 -18.26 13.28
CA LEU A 51 -0.64 -19.36 13.01
C LEU A 51 -1.04 -20.09 14.30
N ALA A 52 -0.07 -20.37 15.17
CA ALA A 52 -0.32 -21.02 16.45
C ALA A 52 -1.21 -20.14 17.36
N LEU A 53 -0.94 -18.84 17.42
CA LEU A 53 -1.77 -17.89 18.17
C LEU A 53 -3.20 -17.83 17.64
N CYS A 54 -3.40 -17.78 16.32
CA CYS A 54 -4.74 -17.81 15.73
C CYS A 54 -5.49 -19.10 16.06
N ARG A 55 -4.78 -20.24 16.09
CA ARG A 55 -5.36 -21.54 16.47
C ARG A 55 -5.73 -21.58 17.94
N GLU A 56 -4.86 -21.08 18.81
CA GLU A 56 -5.13 -20.97 20.25
C GLU A 56 -6.39 -20.12 20.52
N VAL A 57 -6.50 -18.97 19.85
CA VAL A 57 -7.71 -18.10 19.98
C VAL A 57 -8.96 -18.83 19.48
N LEU A 58 -8.87 -19.54 18.35
CA LEU A 58 -9.99 -20.34 17.84
C LEU A 58 -10.42 -21.44 18.85
N GLU A 59 -9.47 -22.10 19.48
CA GLU A 59 -9.74 -23.15 20.49
C GLU A 59 -10.40 -22.57 21.76
N ILE A 60 -9.95 -21.38 22.21
CA ILE A 60 -10.47 -20.74 23.43
C ILE A 60 -11.86 -20.12 23.19
N GLU A 61 -12.03 -19.41 22.09
CA GLU A 61 -13.25 -18.64 21.82
C GLU A 61 -14.33 -19.47 21.09
N GLY A 62 -13.95 -20.57 20.44
CA GLY A 62 -14.86 -21.38 19.62
C GLY A 62 -15.18 -20.75 18.26
N GLU A 63 -14.63 -19.58 17.97
CA GLU A 63 -14.83 -18.83 16.72
C GLU A 63 -13.48 -18.37 16.14
N LYS A 64 -13.38 -18.30 14.80
CA LYS A 64 -12.18 -17.82 14.14
C LYS A 64 -11.94 -16.34 14.46
N PRO A 65 -10.74 -15.97 14.95
CA PRO A 65 -10.39 -14.55 15.04
C PRO A 65 -10.29 -13.94 13.64
N VAL A 66 -10.54 -12.63 13.52
CA VAL A 66 -10.25 -11.89 12.30
C VAL A 66 -8.81 -11.41 12.34
N LEU A 67 -8.00 -11.85 11.40
CA LEU A 67 -6.60 -11.45 11.28
C LEU A 67 -6.47 -10.21 10.40
N LEU A 68 -5.99 -9.10 10.99
CA LEU A 68 -5.80 -7.82 10.32
C LEU A 68 -4.30 -7.49 10.22
N PRO A 69 -3.63 -7.84 9.11
CA PRO A 69 -2.22 -7.51 8.90
C PRO A 69 -2.06 -6.01 8.57
N VAL A 70 -1.45 -5.24 9.47
CA VAL A 70 -1.27 -3.79 9.30
C VAL A 70 -0.02 -3.44 8.50
N GLY A 71 1.02 -4.28 8.55
CA GLY A 71 2.29 -4.05 7.85
C GLY A 71 2.36 -4.77 6.50
N ALA A 72 2.95 -4.14 5.49
CA ALA A 72 3.08 -4.72 4.14
C ALA A 72 3.80 -6.08 4.13
N LYS A 73 4.84 -6.27 4.96
CA LYS A 73 5.54 -7.55 5.07
C LYS A 73 4.66 -8.64 5.68
N THR A 74 3.91 -8.32 6.73
CA THR A 74 2.96 -9.25 7.35
C THR A 74 1.81 -9.57 6.40
N LEU A 75 1.27 -8.58 5.69
CA LEU A 75 0.25 -8.80 4.67
C LEU A 75 0.74 -9.75 3.57
N ALA A 76 1.95 -9.53 3.04
CA ALA A 76 2.53 -10.38 2.02
C ALA A 76 2.76 -11.82 2.51
N MET A 77 3.18 -11.99 3.77
CA MET A 77 3.36 -13.31 4.40
C MET A 77 2.00 -14.03 4.54
N VAL A 78 1.02 -13.37 5.15
CA VAL A 78 -0.34 -13.92 5.32
C VAL A 78 -0.98 -14.26 3.97
N SER A 79 -0.78 -13.40 2.97
CA SER A 79 -1.26 -13.64 1.61
C SER A 79 -0.66 -14.89 0.97
N ARG A 80 0.65 -15.13 1.13
CA ARG A 80 1.32 -16.35 0.60
C ARG A 80 0.82 -17.63 1.26
N SER A 81 0.61 -17.56 2.58
CA SER A 81 0.18 -18.71 3.39
C SER A 81 -1.32 -18.70 3.67
N ARG A 82 -2.08 -18.10 2.73
CA ARG A 82 -3.51 -17.83 2.85
C ARG A 82 -4.33 -19.04 3.30
N ASP A 83 -4.08 -20.22 2.71
CA ASP A 83 -4.85 -21.44 3.01
C ASP A 83 -4.66 -21.86 4.47
N ALA A 84 -3.42 -21.81 4.97
CA ALA A 84 -3.11 -22.13 6.35
C ALA A 84 -3.79 -21.15 7.33
N PHE A 85 -3.72 -19.85 7.04
CA PHE A 85 -4.37 -18.84 7.88
C PHE A 85 -5.89 -18.89 7.79
N SER A 86 -6.47 -19.11 6.61
CA SER A 86 -7.93 -19.22 6.44
C SER A 86 -8.53 -20.43 7.18
N ALA A 87 -7.75 -21.46 7.43
CA ALA A 87 -8.18 -22.60 8.25
C ALA A 87 -8.47 -22.18 9.70
N VAL A 88 -7.74 -21.19 10.26
CA VAL A 88 -7.76 -20.83 11.69
C VAL A 88 -8.18 -19.38 11.95
N ALA A 89 -8.31 -18.53 10.94
CA ALA A 89 -8.69 -17.13 11.08
C ALA A 89 -9.56 -16.68 9.91
N GLY A 90 -10.41 -15.68 10.12
CA GLY A 90 -11.06 -14.90 9.07
C GLY A 90 -10.04 -13.96 8.42
N LEU A 91 -9.95 -13.97 7.09
CA LEU A 91 -9.03 -13.12 6.33
C LEU A 91 -9.80 -12.20 5.38
N CYS A 92 -9.49 -10.91 5.45
CA CYS A 92 -9.88 -9.95 4.43
C CYS A 92 -8.59 -9.37 3.82
N ALA A 93 -7.89 -10.17 3.02
CA ALA A 93 -6.58 -9.84 2.48
C ALA A 93 -6.47 -10.24 1.01
N ALA A 94 -5.79 -9.41 0.23
CA ALA A 94 -5.52 -9.65 -1.19
C ALA A 94 -4.65 -10.91 -1.40
N THR A 95 -4.83 -11.56 -2.55
CA THR A 95 -4.00 -12.69 -2.98
C THR A 95 -2.59 -12.24 -3.38
N PRO A 96 -1.59 -13.15 -3.47
CA PRO A 96 -0.25 -12.79 -3.94
C PRO A 96 -0.23 -12.13 -5.32
N SER A 97 -1.06 -12.58 -6.26
CA SER A 97 -1.17 -11.99 -7.61
C SER A 97 -1.77 -10.59 -7.58
N GLN A 98 -2.78 -10.36 -6.75
CA GLN A 98 -3.36 -9.03 -6.53
C GLN A 98 -2.35 -8.08 -5.92
N LEU A 99 -1.62 -8.51 -4.88
CA LEU A 99 -0.56 -7.71 -4.27
C LEU A 99 0.58 -7.41 -5.27
N ALA A 100 0.96 -8.36 -6.09
CA ALA A 100 1.98 -8.15 -7.11
C ALA A 100 1.56 -7.09 -8.12
N LEU A 101 0.34 -7.18 -8.65
CA LEU A 101 -0.21 -6.20 -9.60
C LEU A 101 -0.30 -4.80 -8.97
N PHE A 102 -0.97 -4.68 -7.81
CA PHE A 102 -1.25 -3.36 -7.23
C PHE A 102 -0.05 -2.70 -6.53
N ASN A 103 1.04 -3.42 -6.34
CA ASN A 103 2.34 -2.86 -5.94
C ASN A 103 3.21 -2.42 -7.11
N ASP A 104 2.85 -2.79 -8.35
CA ASP A 104 3.54 -2.38 -9.57
C ASP A 104 2.82 -1.19 -10.21
N LYS A 105 3.45 -0.01 -10.16
CA LYS A 105 2.85 1.25 -10.63
C LYS A 105 2.62 1.27 -12.15
N ALA A 106 3.50 0.62 -12.92
CA ALA A 106 3.34 0.56 -14.36
C ALA A 106 2.19 -0.37 -14.73
N ALA A 107 2.11 -1.55 -14.10
CA ALA A 107 1.02 -2.50 -14.31
C ALA A 107 -0.34 -1.90 -13.92
N VAL A 108 -0.42 -1.21 -12.78
CA VAL A 108 -1.65 -0.50 -12.36
C VAL A 108 -2.03 0.59 -13.35
N SER A 109 -1.06 1.39 -13.83
CA SER A 109 -1.34 2.44 -14.81
C SER A 109 -1.82 1.86 -16.14
N ALA A 110 -1.23 0.75 -16.61
CA ALA A 110 -1.67 0.07 -17.81
C ALA A 110 -3.11 -0.46 -17.67
N LEU A 111 -3.42 -1.13 -16.55
CA LEU A 111 -4.77 -1.60 -16.25
C LEU A 111 -5.78 -0.45 -16.18
N ALA A 112 -5.43 0.65 -15.51
CA ALA A 112 -6.28 1.83 -15.40
C ALA A 112 -6.62 2.43 -16.78
N LYS A 113 -5.63 2.53 -17.69
CA LYS A 113 -5.84 2.97 -19.08
C LYS A 113 -6.86 2.09 -19.82
N THR A 114 -6.77 0.77 -19.69
CA THR A 114 -7.73 -0.15 -20.35
C THR A 114 -9.16 0.02 -19.85
N LEU A 115 -9.32 0.48 -18.62
CA LEU A 115 -10.61 0.74 -17.98
C LEU A 115 -11.11 2.18 -18.18
N GLY A 116 -10.37 3.02 -18.90
CA GLY A 116 -10.68 4.45 -19.04
C GLY A 116 -10.58 5.25 -17.74
N VAL A 117 -9.78 4.76 -16.77
CA VAL A 117 -9.46 5.51 -15.56
C VAL A 117 -8.28 6.43 -15.85
N PRO A 118 -8.39 7.75 -15.60
CA PRO A 118 -7.33 8.69 -15.88
C PRO A 118 -6.05 8.37 -15.09
N VAL A 119 -4.91 8.42 -15.78
CA VAL A 119 -3.59 8.25 -15.19
C VAL A 119 -2.65 9.31 -15.75
N PRO A 120 -1.61 9.70 -15.01
CA PRO A 120 -0.58 10.59 -15.54
C PRO A 120 0.04 10.01 -16.81
N GLU A 121 0.38 10.87 -17.77
CA GLU A 121 1.10 10.45 -18.97
C GLU A 121 2.47 9.88 -18.60
N SER A 122 2.78 8.70 -19.10
CA SER A 122 4.08 8.04 -18.88
C SER A 122 4.90 8.07 -20.15
N PHE A 123 6.17 8.35 -20.03
CA PHE A 123 7.14 8.44 -21.10
C PHE A 123 8.12 7.27 -20.99
N GLU A 124 7.95 6.29 -21.85
CA GLU A 124 8.80 5.12 -21.91
C GLU A 124 9.94 5.36 -22.90
N ARG A 125 11.13 4.86 -22.58
CA ARG A 125 12.25 4.84 -23.52
C ARG A 125 11.93 3.82 -24.62
N GLN A 126 12.11 4.23 -25.87
CA GLN A 126 11.98 3.30 -26.99
C GLN A 126 13.16 2.33 -27.03
N PRO A 127 12.97 1.08 -27.49
CA PRO A 127 14.09 0.18 -27.73
C PRO A 127 15.15 0.87 -28.58
N GLU A 128 16.41 0.78 -28.13
CA GLU A 128 17.57 1.40 -28.81
C GLU A 128 17.59 2.95 -28.84
N GLU A 129 16.62 3.61 -28.18
CA GLU A 129 16.65 5.07 -28.07
C GLU A 129 17.85 5.52 -27.22
N ALA A 130 18.67 6.41 -27.79
CA ALA A 130 19.79 7.01 -27.07
C ALA A 130 19.26 7.91 -25.92
N ASP A 131 20.10 8.16 -24.92
CA ASP A 131 19.76 8.97 -23.77
C ASP A 131 19.30 10.38 -24.15
N GLU A 132 20.05 11.03 -25.02
CA GLU A 132 19.84 12.43 -25.35
C GLU A 132 18.46 12.69 -25.98
N PRO A 133 18.01 11.98 -27.05
CA PRO A 133 16.65 12.13 -27.57
C PRO A 133 15.56 11.87 -26.53
N PHE A 134 15.72 10.85 -25.69
CA PHE A 134 14.76 10.54 -24.62
C PHE A 134 14.63 11.67 -23.62
N PHE A 135 15.76 12.24 -23.16
CA PHE A 135 15.72 13.32 -22.19
C PHE A 135 15.12 14.62 -22.74
N TYR A 136 15.27 14.90 -24.03
CA TYR A 136 14.74 16.15 -24.63
C TYR A 136 13.28 16.05 -25.04
N ARG A 137 12.72 14.85 -25.26
CA ARG A 137 11.30 14.72 -25.64
C ARG A 137 10.31 14.68 -24.48
N VAL A 138 10.80 14.48 -23.25
CA VAL A 138 9.94 14.44 -22.06
C VAL A 138 9.58 15.85 -21.62
N PRO A 139 8.29 16.19 -21.52
CA PRO A 139 7.86 17.49 -20.98
C PRO A 139 8.30 17.67 -19.52
N LEU A 140 8.71 18.89 -19.22
CA LEU A 140 9.16 19.25 -17.88
C LEU A 140 8.22 20.30 -17.26
N PRO A 141 8.03 20.25 -15.93
CA PRO A 141 8.61 19.31 -14.97
C PRO A 141 8.02 17.91 -15.08
N CYS A 142 8.86 16.88 -14.79
CA CYS A 142 8.42 15.48 -14.78
C CYS A 142 8.76 14.80 -13.45
N ALA A 143 8.06 13.68 -13.17
CA ALA A 143 8.32 12.82 -12.02
C ALA A 143 9.09 11.57 -12.45
N VAL A 144 10.17 11.22 -11.74
CA VAL A 144 10.94 10.00 -11.92
C VAL A 144 10.79 9.12 -10.68
N LYS A 145 10.39 7.87 -10.85
CA LYS A 145 10.12 6.94 -9.75
C LYS A 145 10.38 5.48 -10.13
N PRO A 146 10.73 4.59 -9.18
CA PRO A 146 10.86 3.17 -9.47
C PRO A 146 9.47 2.52 -9.62
N HIS A 147 9.39 1.39 -10.29
CA HIS A 147 8.17 0.57 -10.40
C HIS A 147 7.65 0.18 -9.02
N CYS A 148 8.53 -0.30 -8.14
CA CYS A 148 8.16 -0.63 -6.77
C CYS A 148 9.24 -0.16 -5.77
N GLY A 149 9.03 1.01 -5.15
CA GLY A 149 9.98 1.60 -4.21
C GLY A 149 10.22 0.78 -2.93
N GLU A 150 9.29 -0.11 -2.56
CA GLU A 150 9.46 -1.00 -1.40
C GLU A 150 10.41 -2.15 -1.69
N LYS A 151 10.35 -2.72 -2.90
CA LYS A 151 11.24 -3.81 -3.32
C LYS A 151 12.70 -3.36 -3.37
N VAL A 152 12.94 -2.12 -3.77
CA VAL A 152 14.31 -1.56 -3.87
C VAL A 152 14.79 -0.86 -2.58
N GLY A 153 14.02 -0.95 -1.49
CA GLY A 153 14.43 -0.49 -0.17
C GLY A 153 14.44 1.02 0.03
N LEU A 154 13.84 1.80 -0.88
CA LEU A 154 13.79 3.25 -0.79
C LEU A 154 12.85 3.73 0.33
N LYS A 155 13.30 4.72 1.09
CA LYS A 155 12.46 5.43 2.07
C LYS A 155 11.35 6.20 1.34
N ALA A 156 10.23 6.45 2.01
CA ALA A 156 9.07 7.11 1.40
C ALA A 156 9.42 8.40 0.63
N ARG A 157 10.31 9.24 1.19
CA ARG A 157 10.79 10.49 0.57
C ARG A 157 11.67 10.31 -0.67
N GLU A 158 12.18 9.11 -0.90
CA GLU A 158 13.11 8.77 -1.98
C GLU A 158 12.40 8.02 -3.11
N ARG A 159 11.10 7.70 -2.93
CA ARG A 159 10.32 6.89 -3.87
C ARG A 159 9.88 7.64 -5.13
N TYR A 160 10.09 8.94 -5.19
CA TYR A 160 9.95 9.74 -6.40
C TYR A 160 10.77 11.02 -6.29
N VAL A 161 11.16 11.55 -7.40
CA VAL A 161 11.83 12.85 -7.52
C VAL A 161 11.18 13.65 -8.65
N ILE A 162 11.12 14.98 -8.50
CA ILE A 162 10.63 15.87 -9.55
C ILE A 162 11.83 16.50 -10.25
N ALA A 163 11.89 16.38 -11.56
CA ALA A 163 12.88 17.02 -12.41
C ALA A 163 12.30 18.29 -13.03
N GLU A 164 12.98 19.42 -12.85
CA GLU A 164 12.48 20.75 -13.24
C GLU A 164 13.09 21.22 -14.59
N ASN A 165 14.21 20.67 -14.99
CA ASN A 165 14.88 20.95 -16.26
C ASN A 165 15.63 19.71 -16.76
N THR A 166 16.12 19.74 -18.00
CA THR A 166 16.75 18.58 -18.66
C THR A 166 17.99 18.09 -17.91
N ALA A 167 18.87 18.96 -17.45
CA ALA A 167 20.08 18.57 -16.72
C ALA A 167 19.73 17.90 -15.39
N ASP A 168 18.73 18.44 -14.67
CA ASP A 168 18.19 17.88 -13.43
C ASP A 168 17.51 16.53 -13.70
N TYR A 169 16.79 16.41 -14.84
CA TYR A 169 16.17 15.14 -15.25
C TYR A 169 17.23 14.05 -15.50
N MET A 170 18.26 14.34 -16.28
CA MET A 170 19.36 13.39 -16.55
C MET A 170 20.01 12.89 -15.26
N ALA A 171 20.31 13.81 -14.33
CA ALA A 171 20.93 13.47 -13.05
C ALA A 171 20.01 12.60 -12.18
N LYS A 172 18.74 12.95 -12.06
CA LYS A 172 17.75 12.25 -11.24
C LYS A 172 17.36 10.89 -11.82
N TYR A 173 17.24 10.81 -13.15
CA TYR A 173 17.01 9.53 -13.85
C TYR A 173 18.16 8.57 -13.60
N SER A 174 19.42 9.01 -13.83
CA SER A 174 20.61 8.19 -13.61
C SER A 174 20.76 7.76 -12.14
N ALA A 175 20.39 8.62 -11.20
CA ALA A 175 20.39 8.26 -9.77
C ALA A 175 19.33 7.20 -9.47
N MET A 176 18.13 7.32 -10.04
CA MET A 176 17.04 6.37 -9.86
C MET A 176 17.32 5.03 -10.54
N ALA A 177 17.99 5.06 -11.70
CA ALA A 177 18.39 3.87 -12.47
C ALA A 177 19.34 2.92 -11.72
N ARG A 178 19.98 3.39 -10.65
CA ARG A 178 20.77 2.52 -9.74
C ARG A 178 19.89 1.58 -8.89
N TYR A 179 18.63 1.91 -8.71
CA TYR A 179 17.67 1.13 -7.94
C TYR A 179 16.69 0.36 -8.82
N ASP A 180 16.38 0.93 -9.98
CA ASP A 180 15.46 0.36 -10.97
C ASP A 180 16.00 0.72 -12.35
N ALA A 181 16.46 -0.26 -13.11
CA ALA A 181 17.20 -0.04 -14.35
C ALA A 181 16.45 0.80 -15.39
N ASP A 182 15.11 0.75 -15.35
CA ASP A 182 14.25 1.53 -16.24
C ASP A 182 13.15 2.23 -15.42
N PRO A 183 13.50 3.33 -14.72
CA PRO A 183 12.55 4.02 -13.86
C PRO A 183 11.41 4.63 -14.66
N ILE A 184 10.23 4.62 -14.06
CA ILE A 184 9.04 5.26 -14.61
C ILE A 184 9.25 6.78 -14.67
N VAL A 185 9.02 7.37 -15.84
CA VAL A 185 8.97 8.81 -16.05
C VAL A 185 7.53 9.22 -16.36
N GLN A 186 7.01 10.17 -15.61
CA GLN A 186 5.63 10.64 -15.79
C GLN A 186 5.53 12.16 -15.75
N GLU A 187 4.48 12.70 -16.35
CA GLU A 187 4.12 14.11 -16.17
C GLU A 187 3.93 14.44 -14.68
N LYS A 188 4.27 15.65 -14.31
CA LYS A 188 4.00 16.17 -12.97
C LYS A 188 2.56 16.70 -12.92
N VAL A 189 1.67 15.92 -12.32
CA VAL A 189 0.30 16.38 -12.05
C VAL A 189 0.32 17.33 -10.86
N VAL A 190 -0.29 18.49 -11.02
CA VAL A 190 -0.42 19.52 -9.97
C VAL A 190 -1.85 19.48 -9.42
N GLY A 191 -1.96 19.38 -8.11
CA GLY A 191 -3.26 19.34 -7.44
C GLY A 191 -3.13 18.95 -5.97
N PRO A 192 -4.23 18.93 -5.21
CA PRO A 192 -4.25 18.46 -3.86
C PRO A 192 -3.94 16.94 -3.83
N GLY A 193 -3.19 16.51 -2.83
CA GLY A 193 -2.98 15.08 -2.59
C GLY A 193 -4.26 14.44 -2.06
N GLU A 194 -4.88 13.59 -2.84
CA GLU A 194 -6.12 12.90 -2.49
C GLU A 194 -5.93 11.39 -2.56
N GLY A 195 -6.77 10.66 -1.85
CA GLY A 195 -6.79 9.21 -1.88
C GLY A 195 -8.17 8.66 -1.58
N VAL A 196 -8.42 7.47 -2.09
CA VAL A 196 -9.61 6.70 -1.80
C VAL A 196 -9.21 5.35 -1.23
N ASN A 197 -9.90 4.92 -0.19
CA ASN A 197 -9.76 3.60 0.42
C ASN A 197 -11.07 2.86 0.23
N LEU A 198 -11.00 1.63 -0.20
CA LEU A 198 -12.15 0.76 -0.42
C LEU A 198 -11.96 -0.52 0.39
N LEU A 199 -13.03 -1.00 0.99
CA LEU A 199 -13.10 -2.35 1.53
C LEU A 199 -14.00 -3.19 0.64
N LEU A 200 -13.46 -4.28 0.10
CA LEU A 200 -14.15 -5.21 -0.79
C LEU A 200 -14.29 -6.58 -0.13
N ASP A 201 -15.45 -7.20 -0.30
CA ASP A 201 -15.71 -8.56 0.18
C ASP A 201 -15.03 -9.63 -0.69
N GLU A 202 -15.27 -10.90 -0.36
CA GLU A 202 -14.71 -12.06 -1.06
C GLU A 202 -15.17 -12.17 -2.53
N GLN A 203 -16.26 -11.51 -2.90
CA GLN A 203 -16.76 -11.41 -4.27
C GLN A 203 -16.40 -10.08 -4.94
N SER A 204 -15.45 -9.33 -4.37
CA SER A 204 -15.03 -7.99 -4.82
C SER A 204 -16.17 -6.96 -4.84
N ARG A 205 -17.20 -7.13 -4.04
CA ARG A 205 -18.28 -6.17 -3.89
C ARG A 205 -17.88 -5.10 -2.86
N LEU A 206 -18.22 -3.86 -3.14
CA LEU A 206 -17.89 -2.74 -2.27
C LEU A 206 -18.69 -2.82 -0.96
N ILE A 207 -17.98 -2.92 0.17
CA ILE A 207 -18.55 -2.86 1.52
C ILE A 207 -18.60 -1.41 2.00
N CYS A 208 -17.47 -0.70 1.88
CA CYS A 208 -17.39 0.71 2.25
C CYS A 208 -16.28 1.43 1.48
N ALA A 209 -16.43 2.75 1.41
CA ALA A 209 -15.49 3.65 0.77
C ALA A 209 -15.18 4.86 1.66
N PHE A 210 -13.95 5.35 1.57
CA PHE A 210 -13.49 6.53 2.28
C PHE A 210 -12.54 7.34 1.41
N CYS A 211 -12.91 8.60 1.14
CA CYS A 211 -12.05 9.56 0.46
C CYS A 211 -11.39 10.51 1.46
N HIS A 212 -10.14 10.85 1.22
CA HIS A 212 -9.43 11.83 2.03
C HIS A 212 -8.58 12.76 1.18
N ARG A 213 -8.48 14.01 1.63
CA ARG A 213 -7.57 15.02 1.09
C ARG A 213 -6.49 15.32 2.10
N ARG A 214 -5.23 15.30 1.67
CA ARG A 214 -4.09 15.63 2.50
C ARG A 214 -4.02 17.14 2.69
N LEU A 215 -4.00 17.57 3.95
CA LEU A 215 -3.84 18.97 4.33
C LEU A 215 -2.39 19.29 4.68
N ARG A 216 -1.66 18.32 5.23
CA ARG A 216 -0.25 18.45 5.59
C ARG A 216 0.48 17.13 5.33
N GLU A 217 1.70 17.26 4.84
CA GLU A 217 2.62 16.15 4.58
C GLU A 217 3.97 16.40 5.26
N TYR A 218 4.68 15.35 5.60
CA TYR A 218 6.03 15.45 6.09
C TYR A 218 6.95 14.46 5.35
N PRO A 219 8.02 14.96 4.69
CA PRO A 219 8.36 16.37 4.47
C PRO A 219 7.34 17.08 3.58
N ALA A 220 7.30 18.43 3.65
CA ALA A 220 6.35 19.25 2.88
C ALA A 220 6.53 19.14 1.35
N SER A 221 7.68 18.68 0.89
CA SER A 221 7.99 18.40 -0.53
C SER A 221 7.33 17.14 -1.08
N GLY A 222 6.55 16.44 -0.26
CA GLY A 222 5.90 15.17 -0.58
C GLY A 222 6.32 14.06 0.37
N GLY A 223 5.38 13.53 1.11
CA GLY A 223 5.62 12.48 2.10
C GLY A 223 4.31 11.89 2.61
N PRO A 224 4.35 11.08 3.67
CA PRO A 224 3.13 10.61 4.32
C PRO A 224 2.29 11.76 4.84
N SER A 225 0.98 11.63 4.74
CA SER A 225 0.04 12.60 5.30
C SER A 225 0.16 12.64 6.83
N THR A 226 0.30 13.85 7.38
CA THR A 226 0.28 14.09 8.83
C THR A 226 -1.03 14.72 9.30
N CYS A 227 -1.81 15.26 8.35
CA CYS A 227 -3.16 15.76 8.58
C CYS A 227 -3.97 15.59 7.29
N CYS A 228 -5.16 15.06 7.41
CA CYS A 228 -6.09 14.92 6.30
C CYS A 228 -7.52 15.25 6.74
N VAL A 229 -8.36 15.54 5.77
CA VAL A 229 -9.80 15.73 5.94
C VAL A 229 -10.52 14.69 5.08
N SER A 230 -11.61 14.14 5.60
CA SER A 230 -12.50 13.28 4.83
C SER A 230 -13.39 14.13 3.93
N PHE A 231 -13.71 13.60 2.76
CA PHE A 231 -14.72 14.15 1.85
C PHE A 231 -15.37 13.00 1.08
N TYR A 232 -16.40 13.30 0.32
CA TYR A 232 -17.06 12.33 -0.53
C TYR A 232 -16.91 12.71 -2.00
N ASP A 233 -16.46 11.76 -2.82
CA ASP A 233 -16.37 11.90 -4.28
C ASP A 233 -16.78 10.58 -4.94
N ALA A 234 -17.99 10.58 -5.52
CA ALA A 234 -18.54 9.41 -6.18
C ALA A 234 -17.72 8.97 -7.41
N GLY A 235 -17.13 9.94 -8.14
CA GLY A 235 -16.30 9.65 -9.31
C GLY A 235 -15.00 8.96 -8.95
N MET A 236 -14.30 9.43 -7.90
CA MET A 236 -13.10 8.76 -7.39
C MET A 236 -13.41 7.35 -6.88
N ILE A 237 -14.52 7.18 -6.16
CA ILE A 237 -14.95 5.88 -5.64
C ILE A 237 -15.24 4.91 -6.80
N ASP A 238 -16.00 5.35 -7.80
CA ASP A 238 -16.32 4.53 -8.98
C ASP A 238 -15.07 4.09 -9.75
N GLN A 239 -14.16 5.04 -10.02
CA GLN A 239 -12.92 4.76 -10.74
C GLN A 239 -12.04 3.75 -9.98
N ALA A 240 -11.87 3.94 -8.67
CA ALA A 240 -11.10 3.03 -7.84
C ALA A 240 -11.78 1.66 -7.72
N TYR A 241 -13.10 1.62 -7.58
CA TYR A 241 -13.85 0.36 -7.53
C TYR A 241 -13.73 -0.42 -8.83
N ARG A 242 -13.94 0.21 -9.99
CA ARG A 242 -13.76 -0.44 -11.29
C ARG A 242 -12.35 -1.01 -11.44
N LEU A 243 -11.34 -0.27 -11.03
CA LEU A 243 -9.94 -0.72 -11.09
C LEU A 243 -9.70 -1.96 -10.22
N LEU A 244 -10.13 -1.95 -8.96
CA LEU A 244 -9.92 -3.06 -8.04
C LEU A 244 -10.79 -4.27 -8.38
N ALA A 245 -12.06 -4.06 -8.69
CA ALA A 245 -13.01 -5.13 -9.01
C ALA A 245 -12.66 -5.85 -10.32
N SER A 246 -12.05 -5.16 -11.31
CA SER A 246 -11.63 -5.77 -12.58
C SER A 246 -10.64 -6.93 -12.42
N PHE A 247 -9.92 -6.96 -11.31
CA PHE A 247 -8.96 -8.01 -10.97
C PHE A 247 -9.41 -8.87 -9.77
N GLY A 248 -10.66 -8.76 -9.37
CA GLY A 248 -11.21 -9.55 -8.28
C GLY A 248 -10.56 -9.22 -6.92
N PHE A 249 -10.17 -7.96 -6.67
CA PHE A 249 -9.47 -7.58 -5.43
C PHE A 249 -10.33 -7.84 -4.19
N VAL A 250 -9.70 -8.32 -3.11
CA VAL A 250 -10.33 -8.64 -1.83
C VAL A 250 -9.59 -7.92 -0.71
N GLY A 251 -10.34 -7.35 0.22
CA GLY A 251 -9.80 -6.61 1.37
C GLY A 251 -9.71 -5.10 1.13
N MET A 252 -8.73 -4.47 1.76
CA MET A 252 -8.54 -3.02 1.75
C MET A 252 -7.19 -2.65 1.12
#